data_89a56f35cc6324f7681664490c21ac50
#
_entry.id   89a56f35cc6324f7681664490c21ac50
#
_cell.length_a   1.000
_cell.length_b   1.000
_cell.length_c   1.000
_cell.angle_alpha   90.00
_cell.angle_beta   90.00
_cell.angle_gamma   90.00
#
_symmetry.space_group_name_H-M   'P 1'
#
loop_
_entity.id
_entity.type
_entity.pdbx_description
1 polymer ?
#
loop_
_entity_poly.entity_id
_entity_poly.type
_entity_poly.pdbx_seq_one_letter_code
_entity_poly.pdbx_strand_id
1 'polypeptide(L)'
;ISNSASPSKNASSLQTAKLCECISKIGHKVNLILPNTGELDKNYFNFYNINYKFKITRLKYFNKFPSGLNYYLYSFLSILNSNHRKQDLYITRNFFTSFLLSLIRKKHIFEIHDDISIEGRFVKFLVKSLKILNNDSILKIVTTTQSLKRKYTKYGITKKIIVLHNASSLKSKMKKYHFNPKKLNIGYFGSIYNSRGIEMIIKISKIDSRNNYFIYGGSKKQILDIKKNISNKNINFFSHIPYSAIYKKLSNIDVCILPYTSKITVSGNVGDISKYTSPLKLFDYMKLGKLILCSNLKVLNEVLYHKKNSILINNYKDEKEWLKQIYEISKNIKKYDKIRKSAFEYAKKHDVIWRTSRLLSF
;
A
#
# COMPACT_ATOMS: atom_id res chain seq x y z
N ILE A 1 3.21 -15.88 7.43
CA ILE A 1 3.10 -15.36 8.81
C ILE A 1 2.98 -13.85 8.74
N SER A 2 1.99 -13.26 9.40
CA SER A 2 1.76 -11.82 9.46
C SER A 2 1.43 -11.38 10.88
N ASN A 3 2.08 -10.32 11.34
CA ASN A 3 1.85 -9.71 12.66
C ASN A 3 0.76 -8.61 12.63
N SER A 4 0.14 -8.37 11.49
CA SER A 4 -0.92 -7.36 11.37
C SER A 4 -2.23 -7.83 11.98
N ALA A 5 -2.86 -7.01 12.81
CA ALA A 5 -4.25 -7.21 13.22
C ALA A 5 -5.14 -7.32 11.97
N SER A 6 -5.93 -8.39 11.87
CA SER A 6 -6.70 -8.69 10.66
C SER A 6 -7.94 -9.52 11.01
N PRO A 7 -9.14 -9.18 10.51
CA PRO A 7 -9.39 -8.18 9.47
C PRO A 7 -9.21 -6.74 9.96
N SER A 8 -8.64 -5.90 9.12
CA SER A 8 -8.50 -4.46 9.41
C SER A 8 -8.51 -3.63 8.11
N LYS A 9 -8.74 -2.34 8.25
CA LYS A 9 -8.76 -1.38 7.13
C LYS A 9 -7.36 -1.02 6.61
N ASN A 10 -6.31 -1.60 7.18
CA ASN A 10 -4.93 -1.31 6.79
C ASN A 10 -4.57 -1.95 5.45
N ALA A 11 -3.82 -1.24 4.64
CA ALA A 11 -3.36 -1.73 3.34
C ALA A 11 -2.50 -3.00 3.45
N SER A 12 -1.69 -3.13 4.52
CA SER A 12 -0.87 -4.32 4.77
C SER A 12 -1.69 -5.58 4.98
N SER A 13 -2.79 -5.48 5.76
CA SER A 13 -3.70 -6.60 6.00
C SER A 13 -4.44 -7.02 4.73
N LEU A 14 -4.92 -6.04 3.94
CA LEU A 14 -5.52 -6.32 2.63
C LEU A 14 -4.54 -7.01 1.69
N GLN A 15 -3.32 -6.52 1.59
CA GLN A 15 -2.29 -7.10 0.72
C GLN A 15 -1.93 -8.53 1.13
N THR A 16 -1.84 -8.79 2.43
CA THR A 16 -1.60 -10.15 2.95
C THR A 16 -2.76 -11.08 2.58
N ALA A 17 -4.00 -10.65 2.78
CA ALA A 17 -5.19 -11.42 2.42
C ALA A 17 -5.22 -11.74 0.92
N LYS A 18 -4.96 -10.76 0.07
CA LYS A 18 -4.94 -10.92 -1.39
C LYS A 18 -3.76 -11.75 -1.90
N LEU A 19 -2.60 -11.68 -1.25
CA LEU A 19 -1.48 -12.57 -1.52
C LEU A 19 -1.85 -14.03 -1.23
N CYS A 20 -2.42 -14.31 -0.05
CA CYS A 20 -2.87 -15.65 0.32
C CYS A 20 -3.95 -16.17 -0.65
N GLU A 21 -4.91 -15.34 -1.05
CA GLU A 21 -5.92 -15.67 -2.06
C GLU A 21 -5.27 -16.07 -3.39
N CYS A 22 -4.29 -15.29 -3.88
CA CYS A 22 -3.61 -15.58 -5.14
C CYS A 22 -2.79 -16.86 -5.07
N ILE A 23 -2.08 -17.12 -3.95
CA ILE A 23 -1.32 -18.35 -3.76
C ILE A 23 -2.27 -19.56 -3.72
N SER A 24 -3.42 -19.45 -3.04
CA SER A 24 -4.45 -20.50 -3.02
C SER A 24 -5.06 -20.74 -4.41
N LYS A 25 -5.32 -19.66 -5.18
CA LYS A 25 -5.86 -19.73 -6.54
C LYS A 25 -4.96 -20.49 -7.51
N ILE A 26 -3.64 -20.39 -7.35
CA ILE A 26 -2.67 -21.10 -8.20
C ILE A 26 -2.35 -22.52 -7.70
N GLY A 27 -3.16 -23.06 -6.76
CA GLY A 27 -3.16 -24.46 -6.35
C GLY A 27 -2.31 -24.79 -5.12
N HIS A 28 -1.68 -23.81 -4.46
CA HIS A 28 -0.93 -24.11 -3.24
C HIS A 28 -1.84 -24.12 -1.99
N LYS A 29 -1.54 -25.02 -1.06
CA LYS A 29 -2.17 -25.01 0.27
C LYS A 29 -1.61 -23.87 1.10
N VAL A 30 -2.46 -22.94 1.53
CA VAL A 30 -2.05 -21.76 2.31
C VAL A 30 -2.55 -21.87 3.75
N ASN A 31 -1.67 -21.60 4.71
CA ASN A 31 -2.02 -21.36 6.11
C ASN A 31 -1.54 -19.96 6.51
N LEU A 32 -2.47 -19.04 6.74
CA LEU A 32 -2.18 -17.70 7.21
C LEU A 32 -2.19 -17.66 8.74
N ILE A 33 -1.03 -17.42 9.35
CA ILE A 33 -0.89 -17.26 10.79
C ILE A 33 -1.03 -15.80 11.15
N LEU A 34 -1.99 -15.48 12.04
CA LEU A 34 -2.37 -14.14 12.47
C LEU A 34 -2.45 -14.03 14.00
N PRO A 35 -2.24 -12.83 14.59
CA PRO A 35 -2.56 -12.59 15.99
C PRO A 35 -4.08 -12.64 16.19
N ASN A 36 -4.52 -13.19 17.31
CA ASN A 36 -5.93 -13.17 17.72
C ASN A 36 -6.23 -11.81 18.39
N THR A 37 -6.86 -10.92 17.65
CA THR A 37 -7.27 -9.59 18.10
C THR A 37 -8.75 -9.51 18.45
N GLY A 38 -9.42 -10.65 18.61
CA GLY A 38 -10.83 -10.75 19.01
C GLY A 38 -11.84 -10.67 17.84
N GLU A 39 -11.38 -10.47 16.61
CA GLU A 39 -12.27 -10.47 15.44
C GLU A 39 -12.45 -11.88 14.88
N LEU A 40 -13.69 -12.22 14.55
CA LEU A 40 -14.07 -13.58 14.09
C LEU A 40 -13.65 -13.81 12.62
N ASP A 41 -13.14 -15.01 12.32
CA ASP A 41 -12.78 -15.43 10.98
C ASP A 41 -13.95 -15.48 10.00
N LYS A 42 -15.18 -15.62 10.49
CA LYS A 42 -16.41 -15.62 9.66
C LYS A 42 -16.50 -14.36 8.77
N ASN A 43 -16.00 -13.23 9.25
CA ASN A 43 -16.03 -11.98 8.50
C ASN A 43 -14.77 -11.74 7.67
N TYR A 44 -13.67 -12.49 7.87
CA TYR A 44 -12.39 -12.24 7.21
C TYR A 44 -12.48 -12.29 5.69
N PHE A 45 -13.02 -13.37 5.15
CA PHE A 45 -13.12 -13.58 3.71
C PHE A 45 -14.09 -12.58 3.06
N ASN A 46 -15.22 -12.32 3.70
CA ASN A 46 -16.18 -11.32 3.24
C ASN A 46 -15.61 -9.90 3.32
N PHE A 47 -14.89 -9.56 4.40
CA PHE A 47 -14.31 -8.25 4.60
C PHE A 47 -13.33 -7.88 3.48
N TYR A 48 -12.50 -8.83 3.04
CA TYR A 48 -11.55 -8.63 1.96
C TYR A 48 -12.06 -9.08 0.59
N ASN A 49 -13.30 -9.56 0.49
CA ASN A 49 -13.88 -10.12 -0.73
C ASN A 49 -12.95 -11.20 -1.34
N ILE A 50 -12.70 -12.26 -0.55
CA ILE A 50 -11.85 -13.40 -0.90
C ILE A 50 -12.72 -14.51 -1.50
N ASN A 51 -12.40 -14.93 -2.71
CA ASN A 51 -13.09 -16.01 -3.42
C ASN A 51 -12.38 -17.36 -3.24
N TYR A 52 -11.05 -17.38 -3.18
CA TYR A 52 -10.25 -18.58 -2.96
C TYR A 52 -9.82 -18.65 -1.50
N LYS A 53 -10.60 -19.40 -0.70
CA LYS A 53 -10.39 -19.53 0.75
C LYS A 53 -9.10 -20.29 1.05
N PHE A 54 -8.55 -20.06 2.22
CA PHE A 54 -7.35 -20.67 2.76
C PHE A 54 -7.48 -20.85 4.27
N LYS A 55 -6.61 -21.66 4.88
CA LYS A 55 -6.60 -21.86 6.33
C LYS A 55 -6.11 -20.59 7.04
N ILE A 56 -6.75 -20.22 8.14
CA ILE A 56 -6.32 -19.16 9.05
C ILE A 56 -6.05 -19.78 10.41
N THR A 57 -4.87 -19.55 10.95
CA THR A 57 -4.50 -19.95 12.32
C THR A 57 -4.29 -18.68 13.14
N ARG A 58 -5.05 -18.55 14.23
CA ARG A 58 -4.94 -17.40 15.14
C ARG A 58 -4.19 -17.77 16.38
N LEU A 59 -3.17 -16.98 16.70
CA LEU A 59 -2.34 -17.15 17.88
C LEU A 59 -2.71 -16.14 18.95
N LYS A 60 -2.57 -16.53 20.20
CA LYS A 60 -2.85 -15.68 21.37
C LYS A 60 -2.07 -14.36 21.26
N TYR A 61 -2.77 -13.25 21.49
CA TYR A 61 -2.22 -11.91 21.56
C TYR A 61 -2.49 -11.31 22.93
N PHE A 62 -1.48 -10.77 23.58
CA PHE A 62 -1.57 -10.31 24.96
C PHE A 62 -1.79 -8.80 25.00
N ASN A 63 -3.05 -8.37 24.98
CA ASN A 63 -3.42 -6.96 24.93
C ASN A 63 -2.83 -6.10 26.06
N LYS A 64 -2.49 -6.71 27.20
CA LYS A 64 -1.87 -6.03 28.36
C LYS A 64 -0.37 -5.78 28.20
N PHE A 65 0.29 -6.41 27.23
CA PHE A 65 1.73 -6.24 27.03
C PHE A 65 2.02 -5.07 26.08
N PRO A 66 3.15 -4.38 26.29
CA PRO A 66 3.64 -3.38 25.33
C PRO A 66 3.74 -3.97 23.92
N SER A 67 3.45 -3.17 22.91
CA SER A 67 3.44 -3.61 21.50
C SER A 67 4.76 -4.24 21.05
N GLY A 68 5.89 -3.74 21.54
CA GLY A 68 7.22 -4.31 21.26
C GLY A 68 7.38 -5.72 21.78
N LEU A 69 6.96 -6.01 23.03
CA LEU A 69 7.04 -7.34 23.61
C LEU A 69 6.13 -8.32 22.87
N ASN A 70 4.92 -7.88 22.52
CA ASN A 70 4.01 -8.69 21.70
C ASN A 70 4.59 -9.03 20.33
N TYR A 71 5.36 -8.12 19.71
CA TYR A 71 6.02 -8.36 18.43
C TYR A 71 6.97 -9.57 18.50
N TYR A 72 7.79 -9.65 19.54
CA TYR A 72 8.74 -10.75 19.74
C TYR A 72 8.03 -12.05 20.14
N LEU A 73 7.12 -11.97 21.12
CA LEU A 73 6.38 -13.13 21.61
C LEU A 73 5.51 -13.76 20.51
N TYR A 74 4.79 -12.93 19.75
CA TYR A 74 4.00 -13.40 18.61
C TYR A 74 4.88 -14.10 17.57
N SER A 75 6.04 -13.53 17.25
CA SER A 75 6.96 -14.15 16.28
C SER A 75 7.43 -15.52 16.76
N PHE A 76 7.78 -15.65 18.04
CA PHE A 76 8.16 -16.92 18.66
C PHE A 76 6.99 -17.94 18.62
N LEU A 77 5.81 -17.56 19.09
CA LEU A 77 4.61 -18.41 19.05
C LEU A 77 4.25 -18.83 17.62
N SER A 78 4.44 -17.96 16.64
CA SER A 78 4.14 -18.28 15.24
C SER A 78 5.06 -19.36 14.68
N ILE A 79 6.30 -19.42 15.15
CA ILE A 79 7.25 -20.50 14.79
C ILE A 79 6.86 -21.80 15.48
N LEU A 80 6.58 -21.77 16.78
CA LEU A 80 6.20 -22.99 17.54
C LEU A 80 4.92 -23.63 17.00
N ASN A 81 3.95 -22.83 16.56
CA ASN A 81 2.69 -23.32 16.02
C ASN A 81 2.70 -23.58 14.51
N SER A 82 3.84 -23.47 13.87
CA SER A 82 4.01 -23.81 12.46
C SER A 82 4.27 -25.29 12.29
N ASN A 83 3.57 -25.94 11.36
CA ASN A 83 3.91 -27.29 10.93
C ASN A 83 5.20 -27.21 10.11
N HIS A 84 6.33 -27.64 10.67
CA HIS A 84 7.64 -27.56 10.04
C HIS A 84 7.90 -28.69 9.06
N ARG A 85 7.02 -28.89 8.07
CA ARG A 85 7.26 -29.89 7.01
C ARG A 85 8.46 -29.47 6.16
N LYS A 86 9.18 -30.43 5.62
CA LYS A 86 10.38 -30.18 4.77
C LYS A 86 10.03 -29.37 3.51
N GLN A 87 8.79 -29.50 3.04
CA GLN A 87 8.29 -28.86 1.81
C GLN A 87 7.68 -27.47 2.04
N ASP A 88 7.54 -27.02 3.28
CA ASP A 88 6.87 -25.75 3.57
C ASP A 88 7.77 -24.58 3.22
N LEU A 89 7.19 -23.63 2.48
CA LEU A 89 7.78 -22.32 2.21
C LEU A 89 7.10 -21.26 3.07
N TYR A 90 7.89 -20.52 3.83
CA TYR A 90 7.38 -19.43 4.66
C TYR A 90 7.52 -18.10 3.94
N ILE A 91 6.52 -17.24 4.12
CA ILE A 91 6.56 -15.85 3.65
C ILE A 91 6.25 -14.96 4.86
N THR A 92 7.10 -13.99 5.12
CA THR A 92 6.91 -13.06 6.25
C THR A 92 7.37 -11.65 5.90
N ARG A 93 6.75 -10.67 6.57
CA ARG A 93 7.15 -9.25 6.56
C ARG A 93 7.76 -8.83 7.90
N ASN A 94 7.69 -9.71 8.88
CA ASN A 94 8.21 -9.47 10.21
C ASN A 94 9.68 -9.88 10.25
N PHE A 95 10.57 -8.93 10.58
CA PHE A 95 12.01 -9.18 10.65
C PHE A 95 12.36 -10.25 11.68
N PHE A 96 11.80 -10.19 12.88
CA PHE A 96 12.13 -11.14 13.94
C PHE A 96 11.63 -12.55 13.61
N THR A 97 10.47 -12.67 12.96
CA THR A 97 10.01 -13.97 12.42
C THR A 97 11.00 -14.53 11.36
N SER A 98 11.51 -13.67 10.45
CA SER A 98 12.52 -14.06 9.48
C SER A 98 13.83 -14.50 10.16
N PHE A 99 14.24 -13.79 11.20
CA PHE A 99 15.40 -14.14 12.01
C PHE A 99 15.24 -15.52 12.66
N LEU A 100 14.11 -15.78 13.32
CA LEU A 100 13.83 -17.09 13.94
C LEU A 100 13.76 -18.22 12.91
N LEU A 101 13.14 -18.01 11.75
CA LEU A 101 13.12 -18.97 10.64
C LEU A 101 14.56 -19.28 10.17
N SER A 102 15.44 -18.28 10.16
CA SER A 102 16.85 -18.47 9.81
C SER A 102 17.60 -19.30 10.84
N LEU A 103 17.35 -19.09 12.13
CA LEU A 103 17.96 -19.87 13.21
C LEU A 103 17.61 -21.36 13.11
N ILE A 104 16.36 -21.69 12.82
CA ILE A 104 15.90 -23.08 12.65
C ILE A 104 16.04 -23.60 11.21
N ARG A 105 16.80 -22.89 10.36
CA ARG A 105 17.12 -23.23 8.97
C ARG A 105 15.90 -23.54 8.09
N LYS A 106 14.76 -22.82 8.29
CA LYS A 106 13.55 -22.96 7.47
C LYS A 106 13.57 -22.00 6.29
N LYS A 107 13.39 -22.57 5.09
CA LYS A 107 13.36 -21.81 3.83
C LYS A 107 12.22 -20.79 3.82
N HIS A 108 12.53 -19.53 3.56
CA HIS A 108 11.53 -18.47 3.55
C HIS A 108 11.86 -17.35 2.59
N ILE A 109 10.80 -16.59 2.26
CA ILE A 109 10.86 -15.30 1.55
C ILE A 109 10.63 -14.19 2.57
N PHE A 110 11.49 -13.20 2.58
CA PHE A 110 11.36 -12.04 3.43
C PHE A 110 10.94 -10.82 2.60
N GLU A 111 9.75 -10.26 2.87
CA GLU A 111 9.25 -9.04 2.23
C GLU A 111 9.53 -7.80 3.10
N ILE A 112 10.25 -6.83 2.56
CA ILE A 112 10.56 -5.55 3.22
C ILE A 112 9.73 -4.45 2.59
N HIS A 113 8.79 -3.91 3.36
CA HIS A 113 7.90 -2.83 2.93
C HIS A 113 8.35 -1.46 3.41
N ASP A 114 9.07 -1.41 4.51
CA ASP A 114 9.60 -0.21 5.15
C ASP A 114 11.05 -0.44 5.58
N ASP A 115 11.67 0.60 6.11
CA ASP A 115 13.02 0.51 6.61
C ASP A 115 13.07 -0.19 7.98
N ILE A 116 13.38 -1.48 8.01
CA ILE A 116 13.48 -2.26 9.26
C ILE A 116 14.57 -1.74 10.22
N SER A 117 15.54 -0.96 9.75
CA SER A 117 16.56 -0.39 10.64
C SER A 117 16.00 0.69 11.59
N ILE A 118 14.74 1.11 11.37
CA ILE A 118 14.00 2.01 12.25
C ILE A 118 13.44 1.25 13.47
N GLU A 119 13.30 -0.07 13.41
CA GLU A 119 12.76 -0.90 14.50
C GLU A 119 13.63 -0.90 15.78
N GLY A 120 14.86 -0.37 15.72
CA GLY A 120 15.72 -0.17 16.86
C GLY A 120 17.21 -0.35 16.56
N ARG A 121 18.06 0.08 17.50
CA ARG A 121 19.53 0.00 17.37
C ARG A 121 20.00 -1.45 17.21
N PHE A 122 19.39 -2.38 17.95
CA PHE A 122 19.71 -3.79 17.91
C PHE A 122 19.39 -4.42 16.54
N VAL A 123 18.19 -4.16 15.98
CA VAL A 123 17.83 -4.63 14.65
C VAL A 123 18.77 -4.07 13.58
N LYS A 124 19.11 -2.78 13.68
CA LYS A 124 20.09 -2.15 12.79
C LYS A 124 21.46 -2.82 12.87
N PHE A 125 21.93 -3.17 14.06
CA PHE A 125 23.17 -3.91 14.27
C PHE A 125 23.13 -5.31 13.62
N LEU A 126 22.07 -6.10 13.86
CA LEU A 126 21.90 -7.41 13.27
C LEU A 126 21.92 -7.35 11.73
N VAL A 127 21.25 -6.37 11.15
CA VAL A 127 21.14 -6.24 9.68
C VAL A 127 22.44 -5.75 9.06
N LYS A 128 23.05 -4.72 9.63
CA LYS A 128 24.18 -4.00 9.02
C LYS A 128 25.52 -4.67 9.37
N SER A 129 25.74 -5.02 10.62
CA SER A 129 27.03 -5.54 11.11
C SER A 129 27.11 -7.06 10.98
N LEU A 130 26.09 -7.78 11.44
CA LEU A 130 26.06 -9.24 11.34
C LEU A 130 25.51 -9.75 10.01
N LYS A 131 25.02 -8.86 9.12
CA LYS A 131 24.52 -9.21 7.77
C LYS A 131 23.56 -10.40 7.77
N ILE A 132 22.70 -10.50 8.80
CA ILE A 132 21.84 -11.66 9.05
C ILE A 132 20.90 -11.97 7.88
N LEU A 133 20.62 -10.98 7.05
CA LEU A 133 19.81 -11.15 5.84
C LEU A 133 20.53 -11.91 4.72
N ASN A 134 21.83 -12.26 4.89
CA ASN A 134 22.56 -13.14 3.98
C ASN A 134 22.41 -14.63 4.33
N ASN A 135 21.64 -14.97 5.37
CA ASN A 135 21.43 -16.36 5.77
C ASN A 135 20.83 -17.21 4.63
N ASP A 136 21.31 -18.45 4.48
CA ASP A 136 20.93 -19.34 3.38
C ASP A 136 19.48 -19.82 3.42
N SER A 137 18.84 -19.75 4.58
CA SER A 137 17.41 -20.03 4.71
C SER A 137 16.54 -18.97 4.05
N ILE A 138 17.06 -17.76 3.82
CA ILE A 138 16.36 -16.70 3.08
C ILE A 138 16.57 -16.97 1.58
N LEU A 139 15.57 -17.50 0.91
CA LEU A 139 15.66 -17.82 -0.52
C LEU A 139 15.73 -16.56 -1.38
N LYS A 140 14.97 -15.53 -0.99
CA LYS A 140 15.03 -14.18 -1.60
C LYS A 140 14.50 -13.12 -0.65
N ILE A 141 14.95 -11.90 -0.86
CA ILE A 141 14.42 -10.72 -0.23
C ILE A 141 13.60 -9.97 -1.27
N VAL A 142 12.40 -9.55 -0.88
CA VAL A 142 11.52 -8.74 -1.73
C VAL A 142 11.37 -7.36 -1.13
N THR A 143 11.68 -6.33 -1.89
CA THR A 143 11.45 -4.93 -1.50
C THR A 143 10.34 -4.32 -2.35
N THR A 144 9.60 -3.37 -1.78
CA THR A 144 8.52 -2.69 -2.52
C THR A 144 9.03 -1.55 -3.40
N THR A 145 10.28 -1.14 -3.26
CA THR A 145 10.88 -0.04 -4.02
C THR A 145 12.36 -0.28 -4.32
N GLN A 146 12.86 0.31 -5.39
CA GLN A 146 14.29 0.33 -5.72
C GLN A 146 15.11 1.06 -4.65
N SER A 147 14.49 2.04 -3.99
CA SER A 147 15.15 2.76 -2.89
C SER A 147 15.47 1.85 -1.72
N LEU A 148 14.55 0.96 -1.33
CA LEU A 148 14.81 -0.08 -0.31
C LEU A 148 15.89 -1.05 -0.80
N LYS A 149 15.78 -1.57 -2.02
CA LYS A 149 16.80 -2.45 -2.59
C LYS A 149 18.18 -1.82 -2.48
N ARG A 150 18.36 -0.58 -2.98
CA ARG A 150 19.65 0.13 -2.92
C ARG A 150 20.16 0.27 -1.48
N LYS A 151 19.28 0.54 -0.52
CA LYS A 151 19.67 0.65 0.89
C LYS A 151 20.24 -0.66 1.44
N TYR A 152 19.57 -1.79 1.23
CA TYR A 152 20.01 -3.07 1.74
C TYR A 152 21.25 -3.60 1.01
N THR A 153 21.37 -3.32 -0.28
CA THR A 153 22.62 -3.62 -1.02
C THR A 153 23.81 -2.84 -0.42
N LYS A 154 23.62 -1.56 -0.06
CA LYS A 154 24.66 -0.75 0.63
C LYS A 154 25.01 -1.29 2.04
N TYR A 155 24.13 -2.04 2.68
CA TYR A 155 24.44 -2.74 3.95
C TYR A 155 25.20 -4.04 3.74
N GLY A 156 25.62 -4.35 2.52
CA GLY A 156 26.37 -5.58 2.20
C GLY A 156 25.49 -6.82 2.15
N ILE A 157 24.19 -6.66 1.86
CA ILE A 157 23.32 -7.80 1.61
C ILE A 157 23.54 -8.29 0.19
N THR A 158 24.06 -9.52 0.07
CA THR A 158 24.42 -10.19 -1.19
C THR A 158 23.31 -11.09 -1.72
N LYS A 159 22.35 -11.48 -0.88
CA LYS A 159 21.19 -12.28 -1.29
C LYS A 159 20.42 -11.61 -2.41
N LYS A 160 19.78 -12.40 -3.26
CA LYS A 160 18.92 -11.92 -4.34
C LYS A 160 17.81 -11.01 -3.80
N ILE A 161 17.95 -9.71 -4.05
CA ILE A 161 16.93 -8.71 -3.73
C ILE A 161 16.17 -8.40 -5.01
N ILE A 162 14.89 -8.73 -5.05
CA ILE A 162 13.99 -8.35 -6.14
C ILE A 162 13.07 -7.20 -5.71
N VAL A 163 12.70 -6.35 -6.67
CA VAL A 163 11.74 -5.26 -6.42
C VAL A 163 10.39 -5.66 -6.98
N LEU A 164 9.40 -5.75 -6.09
CA LEU A 164 8.01 -5.99 -6.45
C LEU A 164 7.17 -4.88 -5.81
N HIS A 165 6.86 -3.86 -6.59
CA HIS A 165 5.93 -2.80 -6.16
C HIS A 165 4.60 -3.39 -5.70
N ASN A 166 3.85 -2.65 -4.91
CA ASN A 166 2.49 -3.03 -4.59
C ASN A 166 1.65 -3.18 -5.87
N ALA A 167 0.60 -3.96 -5.80
CA ALA A 167 -0.26 -4.24 -6.93
C ALA A 167 -1.74 -4.21 -6.53
N SER A 168 -2.60 -3.76 -7.43
CA SER A 168 -4.04 -3.76 -7.22
C SER A 168 -4.64 -5.14 -7.41
N SER A 169 -5.57 -5.52 -6.55
CA SER A 169 -6.42 -6.71 -6.70
C SER A 169 -7.81 -6.39 -7.26
N LEU A 170 -8.07 -5.15 -7.65
CA LEU A 170 -9.32 -4.77 -8.29
C LEU A 170 -9.45 -5.44 -9.66
N LYS A 171 -10.68 -5.80 -10.03
CA LYS A 171 -10.94 -6.26 -11.40
C LYS A 171 -10.63 -5.15 -12.39
N SER A 172 -9.83 -5.46 -13.41
CA SER A 172 -9.50 -4.53 -14.48
C SER A 172 -10.73 -4.18 -15.28
N LYS A 173 -11.14 -2.94 -15.28
CA LYS A 173 -12.18 -2.45 -16.19
C LYS A 173 -11.96 -0.97 -16.46
N MET A 174 -11.50 -0.66 -17.64
CA MET A 174 -11.42 0.71 -18.11
C MET A 174 -12.78 1.12 -18.64
N LYS A 175 -13.46 2.06 -18.01
CA LYS A 175 -14.70 2.65 -18.52
C LYS A 175 -14.38 3.73 -19.55
N LYS A 176 -15.25 3.87 -20.56
CA LYS A 176 -15.28 5.08 -21.39
C LYS A 176 -15.55 6.28 -20.49
N TYR A 177 -14.90 7.39 -20.77
CA TYR A 177 -15.13 8.62 -20.05
C TYR A 177 -16.50 9.21 -20.39
N HIS A 178 -17.31 9.37 -19.37
CA HIS A 178 -18.42 10.32 -19.36
C HIS A 178 -18.05 11.40 -18.36
N PHE A 179 -17.39 12.45 -18.81
CA PHE A 179 -17.01 13.53 -17.94
C PHE A 179 -17.78 14.81 -18.30
N ASN A 180 -18.01 15.63 -17.31
CA ASN A 180 -18.52 16.96 -17.53
C ASN A 180 -17.33 17.94 -17.64
N PRO A 181 -17.05 18.54 -18.81
CA PRO A 181 -15.94 19.45 -18.98
C PRO A 181 -16.07 20.73 -18.15
N LYS A 182 -17.30 21.06 -17.77
CA LYS A 182 -17.59 22.25 -16.92
C LYS A 182 -17.29 21.97 -15.44
N LYS A 183 -17.26 20.70 -15.01
CA LYS A 183 -17.14 20.34 -13.60
C LYS A 183 -16.52 18.95 -13.41
N LEU A 184 -15.25 18.90 -13.06
CA LEU A 184 -14.56 17.64 -12.77
C LEU A 184 -14.83 17.17 -11.34
N ASN A 185 -14.87 15.86 -11.17
CA ASN A 185 -14.82 15.18 -9.89
C ASN A 185 -13.38 14.73 -9.60
N ILE A 186 -12.74 15.36 -8.63
CA ILE A 186 -11.36 15.11 -8.23
C ILE A 186 -11.37 14.32 -6.93
N GLY A 187 -10.71 13.14 -6.89
CA GLY A 187 -10.83 12.22 -5.77
C GLY A 187 -9.51 11.81 -5.15
N TYR A 188 -9.52 11.65 -3.83
CA TYR A 188 -8.47 11.06 -3.03
C TYR A 188 -9.04 9.89 -2.21
N PHE A 189 -8.35 8.74 -2.22
CA PHE A 189 -8.75 7.56 -1.46
C PHE A 189 -7.61 7.09 -0.56
N GLY A 190 -7.82 7.06 0.75
CA GLY A 190 -6.86 6.56 1.72
C GLY A 190 -6.80 7.35 3.00
N SER A 191 -5.93 6.95 3.91
CA SER A 191 -5.77 7.62 5.21
C SER A 191 -5.45 9.11 5.06
N ILE A 192 -5.99 9.89 5.98
CA ILE A 192 -5.86 11.35 6.03
C ILE A 192 -4.88 11.80 7.13
N TYR A 193 -3.80 11.01 7.34
CA TYR A 193 -2.71 11.41 8.23
C TYR A 193 -1.98 12.65 7.69
N ASN A 194 -1.31 13.35 8.58
CA ASN A 194 -0.45 14.48 8.22
C ASN A 194 0.52 14.06 7.10
N SER A 195 0.89 15.00 6.23
CA SER A 195 1.78 14.75 5.09
C SER A 195 1.22 13.87 3.95
N ARG A 196 -0.03 13.45 4.02
CA ARG A 196 -0.72 12.81 2.89
C ARG A 196 -1.27 13.82 1.88
N GLY A 197 -1.09 15.11 2.16
CA GLY A 197 -1.43 16.23 1.28
C GLY A 197 -2.92 16.62 1.30
N ILE A 198 -3.65 16.25 2.34
CA ILE A 198 -5.06 16.64 2.48
C ILE A 198 -5.18 18.17 2.57
N GLU A 199 -4.26 18.82 3.26
CA GLU A 199 -4.16 20.28 3.38
C GLU A 199 -4.02 20.93 2.00
N MET A 200 -3.27 20.32 1.09
CA MET A 200 -3.14 20.80 -0.29
C MET A 200 -4.48 20.70 -1.03
N ILE A 201 -5.19 19.59 -0.90
CA ILE A 201 -6.52 19.44 -1.52
C ILE A 201 -7.49 20.50 -0.99
N ILE A 202 -7.45 20.79 0.31
CA ILE A 202 -8.27 21.83 0.94
C ILE A 202 -7.91 23.21 0.37
N LYS A 203 -6.61 23.55 0.25
CA LYS A 203 -6.18 24.82 -0.33
C LYS A 203 -6.66 24.98 -1.77
N ILE A 204 -6.46 23.93 -2.59
CA ILE A 204 -6.90 23.93 -3.98
C ILE A 204 -8.42 24.12 -4.06
N SER A 205 -9.19 23.40 -3.25
CA SER A 205 -10.66 23.46 -3.27
C SER A 205 -11.22 24.81 -2.83
N LYS A 206 -10.49 25.59 -2.01
CA LYS A 206 -10.86 26.96 -1.63
C LYS A 206 -10.80 27.93 -2.79
N ILE A 207 -9.80 27.76 -3.67
CA ILE A 207 -9.60 28.67 -4.83
C ILE A 207 -10.39 28.18 -6.04
N ASP A 208 -10.53 26.87 -6.22
CA ASP A 208 -11.24 26.25 -7.33
C ASP A 208 -12.71 26.00 -6.96
N SER A 209 -13.56 27.00 -7.17
CA SER A 209 -15.03 26.87 -6.95
C SER A 209 -15.74 26.00 -8.00
N ARG A 210 -15.08 25.70 -9.13
CA ARG A 210 -15.70 25.03 -10.29
C ARG A 210 -15.81 23.52 -10.08
N ASN A 211 -14.77 22.88 -9.58
CA ASN A 211 -14.67 21.42 -9.49
C ASN A 211 -15.12 20.88 -8.13
N ASN A 212 -15.50 19.62 -8.08
CA ASN A 212 -15.82 18.91 -6.86
C ASN A 212 -14.61 18.11 -6.36
N TYR A 213 -14.42 18.11 -5.05
CA TYR A 213 -13.36 17.35 -4.38
C TYR A 213 -13.97 16.31 -3.45
N PHE A 214 -13.51 15.06 -3.57
CA PHE A 214 -14.01 13.91 -2.81
C PHE A 214 -12.85 13.25 -2.08
N ILE A 215 -12.89 13.25 -0.75
CA ILE A 215 -11.86 12.62 0.10
C ILE A 215 -12.48 11.43 0.83
N TYR A 216 -12.03 10.24 0.50
CA TYR A 216 -12.47 8.98 1.13
C TYR A 216 -11.37 8.44 2.03
N GLY A 217 -11.62 8.44 3.35
CA GLY A 217 -10.70 7.93 4.37
C GLY A 217 -10.84 8.67 5.69
N GLY A 218 -10.07 8.23 6.67
CA GLY A 218 -10.13 8.79 8.02
C GLY A 218 -11.26 8.25 8.89
N SER A 219 -11.16 8.49 10.20
CA SER A 219 -12.20 8.22 11.17
C SER A 219 -13.25 9.34 11.17
N LYS A 220 -14.43 9.07 11.73
CA LYS A 220 -15.45 10.10 11.94
C LYS A 220 -14.89 11.31 12.71
N LYS A 221 -14.10 11.07 13.77
CA LYS A 221 -13.45 12.11 14.58
C LYS A 221 -12.52 12.99 13.74
N GLN A 222 -11.58 12.37 12.99
CA GLN A 222 -10.65 13.10 12.12
C GLN A 222 -11.37 13.98 11.10
N ILE A 223 -12.46 13.46 10.50
CA ILE A 223 -13.25 14.21 9.52
C ILE A 223 -13.95 15.39 10.18
N LEU A 224 -14.53 15.22 11.36
CA LEU A 224 -15.17 16.30 12.10
C LEU A 224 -14.16 17.40 12.46
N ASP A 225 -12.97 17.02 12.93
CA ASP A 225 -11.93 17.98 13.28
C ASP A 225 -11.44 18.78 12.06
N ILE A 226 -11.28 18.14 10.92
CA ILE A 226 -10.91 18.83 9.67
C ILE A 226 -12.03 19.76 9.21
N LYS A 227 -13.29 19.33 9.28
CA LYS A 227 -14.45 20.12 8.81
C LYS A 227 -14.69 21.40 9.62
N LYS A 228 -14.28 21.48 10.88
CA LYS A 228 -14.41 22.68 11.71
C LYS A 228 -13.80 23.93 11.05
N ASN A 229 -12.75 23.75 10.24
CA ASN A 229 -11.98 24.82 9.62
C ASN A 229 -12.22 24.94 8.10
N ILE A 230 -13.30 24.34 7.58
CA ILE A 230 -13.61 24.33 6.15
C ILE A 230 -14.98 24.91 5.91
N SER A 231 -15.04 25.99 5.13
CA SER A 231 -16.28 26.69 4.72
C SER A 231 -16.72 26.40 3.29
N ASN A 232 -15.83 25.91 2.43
CA ASN A 232 -16.12 25.69 1.02
C ASN A 232 -16.99 24.46 0.79
N LYS A 233 -18.05 24.64 -0.03
CA LYS A 233 -19.10 23.62 -0.27
C LYS A 233 -18.72 22.56 -1.31
N ASN A 234 -17.65 22.75 -2.06
CA ASN A 234 -17.23 21.88 -3.15
C ASN A 234 -16.28 20.73 -2.71
N ILE A 235 -15.95 20.63 -1.41
CA ILE A 235 -15.14 19.55 -0.86
C ILE A 235 -15.96 18.65 0.06
N ASN A 236 -15.92 17.35 -0.19
CA ASN A 236 -16.71 16.34 0.51
C ASN A 236 -15.79 15.30 1.16
N PHE A 237 -15.97 15.09 2.46
CA PHE A 237 -15.22 14.11 3.23
C PHE A 237 -16.11 12.92 3.58
N PHE A 238 -15.59 11.73 3.33
CA PHE A 238 -16.24 10.45 3.63
C PHE A 238 -15.32 9.61 4.52
N SER A 239 -15.91 8.90 5.46
CA SER A 239 -15.15 7.93 6.26
C SER A 239 -14.56 6.81 5.39
N HIS A 240 -13.73 6.01 6.01
CA HIS A 240 -13.11 4.86 5.35
C HIS A 240 -14.19 3.93 4.77
N ILE A 241 -14.05 3.57 3.50
CA ILE A 241 -14.93 2.65 2.78
C ILE A 241 -14.29 1.25 2.67
N PRO A 242 -15.09 0.18 2.66
CA PRO A 242 -14.60 -1.18 2.39
C PRO A 242 -13.94 -1.26 1.01
N TYR A 243 -12.92 -2.11 0.88
CA TYR A 243 -12.19 -2.27 -0.39
C TYR A 243 -13.11 -2.69 -1.56
N SER A 244 -14.13 -3.50 -1.28
CA SER A 244 -15.17 -3.88 -2.24
C SER A 244 -15.95 -2.70 -2.83
N ALA A 245 -16.10 -1.61 -2.07
CA ALA A 245 -16.81 -0.41 -2.51
C ALA A 245 -15.94 0.59 -3.28
N ILE A 246 -14.61 0.43 -3.25
CA ILE A 246 -13.67 1.36 -3.91
C ILE A 246 -13.96 1.48 -5.40
N TYR A 247 -14.20 0.37 -6.08
CA TYR A 247 -14.53 0.38 -7.51
C TYR A 247 -15.71 1.32 -7.83
N LYS A 248 -16.83 1.17 -7.11
CA LYS A 248 -18.05 1.96 -7.31
C LYS A 248 -17.79 3.45 -7.07
N LYS A 249 -17.04 3.79 -6.02
CA LYS A 249 -16.73 5.20 -5.70
C LYS A 249 -15.74 5.81 -6.68
N LEU A 250 -14.67 5.08 -7.04
CA LEU A 250 -13.71 5.54 -8.05
C LEU A 250 -14.33 5.70 -9.43
N SER A 251 -15.40 4.95 -9.77
CA SER A 251 -16.03 5.10 -11.09
C SER A 251 -16.59 6.49 -11.36
N ASN A 252 -16.94 7.24 -10.30
CA ASN A 252 -17.49 8.59 -10.38
C ASN A 252 -16.42 9.70 -10.28
N ILE A 253 -15.15 9.33 -10.24
CA ILE A 253 -14.03 10.27 -10.17
C ILE A 253 -13.39 10.39 -11.55
N ASP A 254 -13.11 11.62 -11.96
CA ASP A 254 -12.46 11.95 -13.24
C ASP A 254 -10.94 11.96 -13.07
N VAL A 255 -10.44 12.63 -12.04
CA VAL A 255 -9.03 12.78 -11.74
C VAL A 255 -8.74 12.30 -10.33
N CYS A 256 -7.79 11.41 -10.18
CA CYS A 256 -7.30 10.97 -8.87
C CYS A 256 -6.08 11.81 -8.47
N ILE A 257 -6.12 12.40 -7.28
CA ILE A 257 -5.06 13.28 -6.80
C ILE A 257 -4.23 12.62 -5.69
N LEU A 258 -2.90 12.73 -5.77
CA LEU A 258 -1.94 12.23 -4.78
C LEU A 258 -0.93 13.34 -4.42
N PRO A 259 -1.32 14.33 -3.59
CA PRO A 259 -0.48 15.49 -3.29
C PRO A 259 0.42 15.22 -2.09
N TYR A 260 1.16 14.11 -2.13
CA TYR A 260 2.09 13.74 -1.09
C TYR A 260 3.19 14.79 -0.89
N THR A 261 3.60 14.96 0.35
CA THR A 261 4.71 15.87 0.70
C THR A 261 6.04 15.13 0.72
N SER A 262 7.14 15.86 0.87
CA SER A 262 8.50 15.30 0.99
C SER A 262 8.71 14.46 2.25
N LYS A 263 7.81 14.56 3.24
CA LYS A 263 7.78 13.71 4.43
C LYS A 263 6.42 12.99 4.47
N ILE A 264 6.40 11.66 4.52
CA ILE A 264 5.19 10.85 4.53
C ILE A 264 5.18 10.01 5.80
N THR A 265 4.21 10.28 6.69
CA THR A 265 4.08 9.56 7.96
C THR A 265 3.22 8.29 7.83
N VAL A 266 3.39 7.35 8.75
CA VAL A 266 2.53 6.18 8.92
C VAL A 266 1.46 6.42 9.99
N SER A 267 0.71 5.39 10.34
CA SER A 267 -0.30 5.45 11.41
C SER A 267 0.29 6.02 12.70
N GLY A 268 -0.43 6.94 13.33
CA GLY A 268 0.07 7.66 14.50
C GLY A 268 0.95 8.87 14.20
N ASN A 269 1.06 9.28 12.92
CA ASN A 269 1.89 10.40 12.45
C ASN A 269 3.39 10.25 12.79
N VAL A 270 3.86 9.01 12.90
CA VAL A 270 5.26 8.69 13.22
C VAL A 270 6.07 8.30 11.99
N GLY A 271 7.40 8.43 12.10
CA GLY A 271 8.34 8.03 11.06
C GLY A 271 8.27 8.88 9.79
N ASP A 272 9.08 8.50 8.82
CA ASP A 272 9.06 9.05 7.46
C ASP A 272 9.34 7.94 6.45
N ILE A 273 8.33 7.59 5.67
CA ILE A 273 8.40 6.58 4.62
C ILE A 273 8.45 7.19 3.22
N SER A 274 8.66 8.49 3.10
CA SER A 274 8.65 9.20 1.81
C SER A 274 9.64 8.63 0.80
N LYS A 275 10.77 8.09 1.28
CA LYS A 275 11.81 7.48 0.43
C LYS A 275 11.49 6.04 0.01
N TYR A 276 10.50 5.39 0.64
CA TYR A 276 10.27 3.95 0.49
C TYR A 276 8.82 3.59 0.19
N THR A 277 7.93 4.58 0.13
CA THR A 277 6.49 4.32 -0.04
C THR A 277 6.14 3.76 -1.42
N SER A 278 5.33 2.71 -1.44
CA SER A 278 4.68 2.15 -2.63
C SER A 278 3.16 2.11 -2.37
N PRO A 279 2.44 3.22 -2.58
CA PRO A 279 1.06 3.34 -2.11
C PRO A 279 0.10 2.48 -2.94
N LEU A 280 -0.65 1.57 -2.29
CA LEU A 280 -1.60 0.67 -2.95
C LEU A 280 -2.63 1.42 -3.80
N LYS A 281 -3.14 2.56 -3.29
CA LYS A 281 -4.12 3.40 -3.99
C LYS A 281 -3.67 3.84 -5.39
N LEU A 282 -2.37 4.03 -5.58
CA LEU A 282 -1.81 4.36 -6.89
C LEU A 282 -2.13 3.28 -7.92
N PHE A 283 -1.90 2.02 -7.55
CA PHE A 283 -2.16 0.87 -8.43
C PHE A 283 -3.66 0.66 -8.64
N ASP A 284 -4.50 0.97 -7.66
CA ASP A 284 -5.96 0.95 -7.80
C ASP A 284 -6.43 2.01 -8.82
N TYR A 285 -5.88 3.23 -8.77
CA TYR A 285 -6.18 4.27 -9.75
C TYR A 285 -5.76 3.87 -11.17
N MET A 286 -4.55 3.33 -11.31
CA MET A 286 -4.06 2.81 -12.60
C MET A 286 -4.93 1.67 -13.12
N LYS A 287 -5.31 0.70 -12.25
CA LYS A 287 -6.10 -0.48 -12.62
C LYS A 287 -7.51 -0.14 -13.11
N LEU A 288 -8.03 1.02 -12.73
CA LEU A 288 -9.31 1.55 -13.18
C LEU A 288 -9.17 2.62 -14.30
N GLY A 289 -7.96 2.79 -14.82
CA GLY A 289 -7.68 3.74 -15.91
C GLY A 289 -8.01 5.19 -15.53
N LYS A 290 -7.74 5.59 -14.28
CA LYS A 290 -7.95 6.97 -13.84
C LYS A 290 -6.80 7.85 -14.26
N LEU A 291 -7.09 9.13 -14.57
CA LEU A 291 -6.04 10.12 -14.72
C LEU A 291 -5.47 10.43 -13.33
N ILE A 292 -4.15 10.34 -13.20
CA ILE A 292 -3.46 10.52 -11.92
C ILE A 292 -2.68 11.84 -11.96
N LEU A 293 -3.01 12.73 -11.03
CA LEU A 293 -2.30 13.95 -10.75
C LEU A 293 -1.54 13.78 -9.44
N CYS A 294 -0.22 13.88 -9.47
CA CYS A 294 0.63 13.44 -8.36
C CYS A 294 1.83 14.35 -8.14
N SER A 295 2.26 14.51 -6.88
CA SER A 295 3.54 15.15 -6.55
C SER A 295 4.71 14.40 -7.21
N ASN A 296 5.65 15.15 -7.81
CA ASN A 296 6.87 14.59 -8.39
C ASN A 296 7.85 14.18 -7.26
N LEU A 297 7.64 12.98 -6.70
CA LEU A 297 8.52 12.41 -5.68
C LEU A 297 9.33 11.25 -6.27
N LYS A 298 10.65 11.26 -6.02
CA LYS A 298 11.60 10.27 -6.56
C LYS A 298 11.16 8.82 -6.42
N VAL A 299 10.55 8.45 -5.29
CA VAL A 299 10.06 7.09 -5.04
C VAL A 299 8.86 6.73 -5.90
N LEU A 300 7.98 7.70 -6.19
CA LEU A 300 6.80 7.47 -7.04
C LEU A 300 7.19 7.39 -8.51
N ASN A 301 8.29 8.03 -8.90
CA ASN A 301 8.85 7.99 -10.26
C ASN A 301 9.43 6.61 -10.63
N GLU A 302 9.51 5.68 -9.68
CA GLU A 302 9.80 4.28 -9.99
C GLU A 302 8.65 3.62 -10.80
N VAL A 303 7.43 4.19 -10.72
CA VAL A 303 6.21 3.67 -11.38
C VAL A 303 5.52 4.72 -12.24
N LEU A 304 5.60 6.00 -11.84
CA LEU A 304 4.93 7.11 -12.51
C LEU A 304 5.90 7.88 -13.39
N TYR A 305 5.46 8.14 -14.62
CA TYR A 305 6.20 8.90 -15.63
C TYR A 305 5.33 10.04 -16.15
N HIS A 306 5.85 11.27 -16.06
CA HIS A 306 5.13 12.47 -16.50
C HIS A 306 4.71 12.37 -17.97
N LYS A 307 3.44 12.72 -18.25
CA LYS A 307 2.80 12.66 -19.58
C LYS A 307 2.80 11.28 -20.26
N LYS A 308 3.29 10.24 -19.58
CA LYS A 308 3.22 8.86 -20.08
C LYS A 308 2.11 8.05 -19.42
N ASN A 309 2.06 8.03 -18.09
CA ASN A 309 1.03 7.30 -17.32
C ASN A 309 0.46 8.11 -16.13
N SER A 310 0.92 9.35 -15.97
CA SER A 310 0.48 10.29 -14.92
C SER A 310 0.83 11.72 -15.30
N ILE A 311 0.28 12.67 -14.56
CA ILE A 311 0.71 14.07 -14.57
C ILE A 311 1.43 14.33 -13.24
N LEU A 312 2.72 14.66 -13.31
CA LEU A 312 3.53 14.95 -12.14
C LEU A 312 3.69 16.44 -11.93
N ILE A 313 3.49 16.90 -10.70
CA ILE A 313 3.63 18.30 -10.28
C ILE A 313 4.99 18.49 -9.65
N ASN A 314 5.85 19.31 -10.26
CA ASN A 314 7.20 19.59 -9.77
C ASN A 314 7.15 20.48 -8.53
N ASN A 315 6.52 21.63 -8.63
CA ASN A 315 6.31 22.52 -7.49
C ASN A 315 5.04 22.14 -6.72
N TYR A 316 5.02 20.91 -6.16
CA TYR A 316 3.85 20.34 -5.50
C TYR A 316 3.50 21.01 -4.15
N LYS A 317 4.31 21.96 -3.69
CA LYS A 317 4.02 22.77 -2.49
C LYS A 317 3.14 23.98 -2.81
N ASP A 318 3.06 24.37 -4.08
CA ASP A 318 2.30 25.51 -4.56
C ASP A 318 0.95 25.05 -5.14
N GLU A 319 -0.13 25.47 -4.53
CA GLU A 319 -1.49 25.18 -4.96
C GLU A 319 -1.81 25.68 -6.37
N LYS A 320 -1.16 26.76 -6.81
CA LYS A 320 -1.35 27.34 -8.14
C LYS A 320 -0.90 26.37 -9.24
N GLU A 321 0.18 25.64 -9.02
CA GLU A 321 0.65 24.63 -9.99
C GLU A 321 -0.36 23.46 -10.13
N TRP A 322 -0.99 23.04 -9.04
CA TRP A 322 -2.06 22.05 -9.10
C TRP A 322 -3.28 22.58 -9.86
N LEU A 323 -3.70 23.81 -9.55
CA LEU A 323 -4.82 24.48 -10.22
C LEU A 323 -4.58 24.64 -11.71
N LYS A 324 -3.39 25.06 -12.11
CA LYS A 324 -3.00 25.17 -13.51
C LYS A 324 -3.18 23.83 -14.25
N GLN A 325 -2.70 22.73 -13.67
CA GLN A 325 -2.86 21.42 -14.29
C GLN A 325 -4.31 20.93 -14.30
N ILE A 326 -5.08 21.17 -13.24
CA ILE A 326 -6.50 20.85 -13.17
C ILE A 326 -7.27 21.63 -14.26
N TYR A 327 -6.95 22.90 -14.44
CA TYR A 327 -7.53 23.74 -15.47
C TYR A 327 -7.22 23.23 -16.88
N GLU A 328 -5.97 22.91 -17.17
CA GLU A 328 -5.57 22.33 -18.47
C GLU A 328 -6.26 20.99 -18.75
N ILE A 329 -6.43 20.14 -17.72
CA ILE A 329 -7.17 18.90 -17.83
C ILE A 329 -8.65 19.18 -18.15
N SER A 330 -9.27 20.16 -17.49
CA SER A 330 -10.68 20.51 -17.69
C SER A 330 -10.98 21.04 -19.09
N LYS A 331 -10.03 21.73 -19.72
CA LYS A 331 -10.20 22.22 -21.10
C LYS A 331 -10.37 21.07 -22.09
N ASN A 332 -9.61 19.99 -21.96
CA ASN A 332 -9.66 18.85 -22.88
C ASN A 332 -9.14 17.57 -22.23
N ILE A 333 -9.96 16.92 -21.41
CA ILE A 333 -9.57 15.66 -20.75
C ILE A 333 -9.33 14.51 -21.75
N LYS A 334 -9.94 14.53 -22.93
CA LYS A 334 -9.72 13.50 -23.96
C LYS A 334 -8.26 13.46 -24.41
N LYS A 335 -7.55 14.58 -24.38
CA LYS A 335 -6.10 14.67 -24.65
C LYS A 335 -5.29 13.75 -23.74
N TYR A 336 -5.81 13.45 -22.55
CA TYR A 336 -5.14 12.61 -21.55
C TYR A 336 -5.50 11.12 -21.63
N ASP A 337 -6.31 10.71 -22.61
CA ASP A 337 -6.73 9.30 -22.77
C ASP A 337 -5.55 8.35 -23.00
N LYS A 338 -4.52 8.78 -23.75
CA LYS A 338 -3.29 7.99 -23.95
C LYS A 338 -2.58 7.73 -22.59
N ILE A 339 -2.52 8.74 -21.72
CA ILE A 339 -1.90 8.66 -20.39
C ILE A 339 -2.65 7.66 -19.52
N ARG A 340 -3.98 7.74 -19.49
CA ARG A 340 -4.84 6.80 -18.76
C ARG A 340 -4.72 5.37 -19.24
N LYS A 341 -4.74 5.17 -20.58
CA LYS A 341 -4.55 3.85 -21.21
C LYS A 341 -3.20 3.27 -20.82
N SER A 342 -2.14 4.05 -20.88
CA SER A 342 -0.81 3.61 -20.48
C SER A 342 -0.74 3.22 -19.00
N ALA A 343 -1.36 3.98 -18.09
CA ALA A 343 -1.47 3.62 -16.69
C ALA A 343 -2.23 2.30 -16.48
N PHE A 344 -3.36 2.15 -17.17
CA PHE A 344 -4.17 0.94 -17.12
C PHE A 344 -3.43 -0.30 -17.60
N GLU A 345 -2.76 -0.23 -18.76
CA GLU A 345 -1.99 -1.34 -19.31
C GLU A 345 -0.82 -1.73 -18.39
N TYR A 346 -0.16 -0.75 -17.78
CA TYR A 346 0.87 -1.02 -16.78
C TYR A 346 0.29 -1.83 -15.60
N ALA A 347 -0.81 -1.37 -15.00
CA ALA A 347 -1.41 -2.04 -13.84
C ALA A 347 -2.08 -3.38 -14.20
N LYS A 348 -2.50 -3.57 -15.45
CA LYS A 348 -3.01 -4.84 -15.95
C LYS A 348 -1.91 -5.89 -16.02
N LYS A 349 -0.73 -5.51 -16.54
CA LYS A 349 0.45 -6.38 -16.63
C LYS A 349 1.10 -6.67 -15.30
N HIS A 350 1.03 -5.73 -14.33
CA HIS A 350 1.69 -5.81 -13.02
C HIS A 350 0.64 -5.89 -11.90
N ASP A 351 -0.33 -6.79 -12.05
CA ASP A 351 -1.37 -6.99 -11.05
C ASP A 351 -0.91 -7.92 -9.90
N VAL A 352 -1.81 -8.18 -8.97
CA VAL A 352 -1.51 -9.00 -7.80
C VAL A 352 -1.18 -10.45 -8.18
N ILE A 353 -1.73 -10.99 -9.28
CA ILE A 353 -1.43 -12.34 -9.75
C ILE A 353 0.00 -12.39 -10.29
N TRP A 354 0.36 -11.46 -11.17
CA TRP A 354 1.72 -11.32 -11.68
C TRP A 354 2.73 -11.15 -10.53
N ARG A 355 2.42 -10.26 -9.57
CA ARG A 355 3.26 -10.03 -8.41
C ARG A 355 3.48 -11.31 -7.59
N THR A 356 2.41 -12.09 -7.37
CA THR A 356 2.47 -13.36 -6.64
C THR A 356 3.30 -14.39 -7.39
N SER A 357 3.11 -14.53 -8.70
CA SER A 357 3.93 -15.46 -9.53
C SER A 357 5.41 -15.09 -9.47
N ARG A 358 5.75 -13.79 -9.56
CA ARG A 358 7.14 -13.31 -9.44
C ARG A 358 7.70 -13.48 -8.01
N LEU A 359 6.85 -13.41 -6.99
CA LEU A 359 7.25 -13.72 -5.61
C LEU A 359 7.65 -15.19 -5.47
N LEU A 360 6.91 -16.10 -6.09
CA LEU A 360 7.09 -17.55 -5.96
C LEU A 360 8.08 -18.15 -6.99
N SER A 361 8.45 -17.43 -8.07
CA SER A 361 9.45 -17.92 -9.04
C SER A 361 10.84 -17.95 -8.41
N PHE A 362 11.51 -19.08 -8.42
CA PHE A 362 12.86 -19.30 -7.92
C PHE A 362 13.89 -19.35 -9.04
#